data_bdb78a5e716564f6b6b2e2fb482116a5
#
_entry.id   bdb78a5e716564f6b6b2e2fb482116a5
#
_cell.length_a   1.000
_cell.length_b   1.000
_cell.length_c   1.000
_cell.angle_alpha   90.00
_cell.angle_beta   90.00
_cell.angle_gamma   90.00
#
_symmetry.space_group_name_H-M   'P 1'
#
loop_
_entity.id
_entity.type
_entity.pdbx_description
1 polymer ?
#
loop_
_entity_poly.entity_id
_entity_poly.type
_entity_poly.pdbx_seq_one_letter_code
_entity_poly.pdbx_strand_id
1 'polypeptide(L)'
;MNKNQSLISKHAKSFSWAGFFLSKKTFRKCSVLYDFCRTVDDIVDDNGQLVEKKRKFLEFKLEFQNKKFSNSIIKNIHILLEEENISHKIINDLFDGIESDLKDKVSLNTKKDLLIYSYQVAGTVGLMMAKILKVKDKQSLRCAIDLGVAMQLTNIARDVVEDKKRNRSYIKTDFNSISETIFLADTFYQ
;
A
#
# COMPACT_ATOMS: atom_id res chain seq x y z
N MET A 1 -4.33 -20.30 24.32
CA MET A 1 -4.65 -20.23 22.88
C MET A 1 -4.42 -18.82 22.40
N ASN A 2 -3.35 -18.58 21.63
CA ASN A 2 -2.91 -17.23 21.24
C ASN A 2 -3.86 -16.62 20.19
N LYS A 3 -4.55 -15.53 20.57
CA LYS A 3 -5.47 -14.75 19.72
C LYS A 3 -4.78 -13.74 18.79
N ASN A 4 -3.48 -13.87 18.53
CA ASN A 4 -2.75 -13.01 17.59
C ASN A 4 -2.32 -13.81 16.35
N GLN A 5 -3.28 -14.34 15.59
CA GLN A 5 -3.00 -14.66 14.19
C GLN A 5 -2.91 -13.35 13.43
N SER A 6 -1.73 -13.05 12.82
CA SER A 6 -1.57 -11.87 11.97
C SER A 6 -2.55 -11.91 10.80
N LEU A 7 -3.01 -10.76 10.32
CA LEU A 7 -3.93 -10.65 9.18
C LEU A 7 -3.35 -11.31 7.91
N ILE A 8 -2.04 -11.37 7.78
CA ILE A 8 -1.32 -12.11 6.72
C ILE A 8 -1.78 -13.56 6.61
N SER A 9 -1.90 -14.28 7.74
CA SER A 9 -2.29 -15.70 7.71
C SER A 9 -3.73 -15.93 7.26
N LYS A 10 -4.59 -14.92 7.38
CA LYS A 10 -6.02 -14.98 7.01
C LYS A 10 -6.28 -14.57 5.57
N HIS A 11 -5.59 -13.53 5.08
CA HIS A 11 -5.94 -12.84 3.84
C HIS A 11 -4.90 -12.96 2.72
N ALA A 12 -3.66 -13.34 3.01
CA ALA A 12 -2.57 -13.38 2.05
C ALA A 12 -1.89 -14.75 1.98
N LYS A 13 -2.58 -15.75 1.42
CA LYS A 13 -2.04 -17.12 1.28
C LYS A 13 -0.68 -17.15 0.57
N SER A 14 -0.50 -16.36 -0.49
CA SER A 14 0.76 -16.26 -1.24
C SER A 14 1.89 -15.66 -0.40
N PHE A 15 1.61 -14.61 0.38
CA PHE A 15 2.57 -14.02 1.31
C PHE A 15 2.91 -14.96 2.48
N SER A 16 1.93 -15.71 2.97
CA SER A 16 2.16 -16.72 4.00
C SER A 16 3.10 -17.83 3.50
N TRP A 17 2.95 -18.25 2.25
CA TRP A 17 3.82 -19.23 1.59
C TRP A 17 5.25 -18.71 1.41
N ALA A 18 5.41 -17.49 0.87
CA ALA A 18 6.70 -16.85 0.73
C ALA A 18 7.41 -16.65 2.10
N GLY A 19 6.63 -16.43 3.15
CA GLY A 19 7.13 -16.30 4.52
C GLY A 19 7.85 -17.54 5.07
N PHE A 20 7.59 -18.73 4.50
CA PHE A 20 8.29 -19.97 4.88
C PHE A 20 9.80 -19.91 4.61
N PHE A 21 10.21 -19.12 3.63
CA PHE A 21 11.62 -18.95 3.26
C PHE A 21 12.32 -17.83 4.05
N LEU A 22 11.59 -17.08 4.87
CA LEU A 22 12.12 -15.99 5.66
C LEU A 22 12.46 -16.45 7.10
N SER A 23 13.44 -15.81 7.71
CA SER A 23 13.65 -15.99 9.15
C SER A 23 12.38 -15.55 9.91
N LYS A 24 12.10 -16.17 11.07
CA LYS A 24 10.95 -15.80 11.92
C LYS A 24 10.94 -14.30 12.26
N LYS A 25 12.12 -13.70 12.45
CA LYS A 25 12.27 -12.27 12.74
C LYS A 25 11.86 -11.42 11.54
N THR A 26 12.34 -11.75 10.33
CA THR A 26 12.01 -11.03 9.10
C THR A 26 10.52 -11.18 8.78
N PHE A 27 9.99 -12.40 8.86
CA PHE A 27 8.56 -12.63 8.63
C PHE A 27 7.66 -11.81 9.56
N ARG A 28 8.02 -11.73 10.87
CA ARG A 28 7.29 -10.87 11.80
C ARG A 28 7.28 -9.40 11.39
N LYS A 29 8.41 -8.88 10.89
CA LYS A 29 8.51 -7.49 10.41
C LYS A 29 7.67 -7.25 9.16
N CYS A 30 7.69 -8.19 8.21
CA CYS A 30 6.80 -8.15 7.04
C CYS A 30 5.33 -8.19 7.46
N SER A 31 4.99 -8.99 8.50
CA SER A 31 3.62 -9.05 9.03
C SER A 31 3.17 -7.72 9.63
N VAL A 32 4.04 -7.03 10.36
CA VAL A 32 3.75 -5.71 10.93
C VAL A 32 3.44 -4.69 9.83
N LEU A 33 4.26 -4.66 8.77
CA LEU A 33 4.01 -3.78 7.63
C LEU A 33 2.68 -4.12 6.93
N TYR A 34 2.44 -5.42 6.69
CA TYR A 34 1.18 -5.88 6.08
C TYR A 34 -0.04 -5.49 6.93
N ASP A 35 0.00 -5.76 8.23
CA ASP A 35 -1.11 -5.46 9.15
C ASP A 35 -1.42 -3.96 9.17
N PHE A 36 -0.37 -3.12 9.10
CA PHE A 36 -0.53 -1.67 8.99
C PHE A 36 -1.20 -1.27 7.68
N CYS A 37 -0.66 -1.67 6.52
CA CYS A 37 -1.24 -1.35 5.21
C CYS A 37 -2.68 -1.86 5.11
N ARG A 38 -2.92 -3.10 5.51
CA ARG A 38 -4.27 -3.70 5.47
C ARG A 38 -5.27 -2.96 6.36
N THR A 39 -4.85 -2.49 7.54
CA THR A 39 -5.72 -1.70 8.42
C THR A 39 -6.14 -0.39 7.76
N VAL A 40 -5.22 0.27 7.06
CA VAL A 40 -5.52 1.52 6.36
C VAL A 40 -6.42 1.27 5.15
N ASP A 41 -6.14 0.21 4.37
CA ASP A 41 -6.98 -0.19 3.24
C ASP A 41 -8.41 -0.53 3.69
N ASP A 42 -8.56 -1.29 4.79
CA ASP A 42 -9.88 -1.67 5.33
C ASP A 42 -10.71 -0.44 5.75
N ILE A 43 -10.08 0.64 6.25
CA ILE A 43 -10.78 1.90 6.56
C ILE A 43 -11.37 2.53 5.29
N VAL A 44 -10.65 2.48 4.18
CA VAL A 44 -11.04 3.12 2.91
C VAL A 44 -12.00 2.25 2.11
N ASP A 45 -11.85 0.92 2.19
CA ASP A 45 -12.68 -0.05 1.44
C ASP A 45 -13.95 -0.49 2.18
N ASP A 46 -14.14 -0.04 3.44
CA ASP A 46 -15.37 -0.27 4.19
C ASP A 46 -16.63 0.13 3.37
N ASN A 47 -17.74 -0.59 3.53
CA ASN A 47 -19.02 -0.28 2.86
C ASN A 47 -19.75 0.92 3.48
N GLY A 48 -19.15 1.62 4.44
CA GLY A 48 -19.70 2.77 5.13
C GLY A 48 -19.82 4.03 4.26
N GLN A 49 -20.50 5.05 4.78
CA GLN A 49 -20.59 6.36 4.13
C GLN A 49 -19.21 7.03 4.02
N LEU A 50 -18.98 7.76 2.93
CA LEU A 50 -17.69 8.40 2.66
C LEU A 50 -17.25 9.36 3.78
N VAL A 51 -18.18 10.08 4.39
CA VAL A 51 -17.90 10.99 5.51
C VAL A 51 -17.31 10.22 6.70
N GLU A 52 -17.85 9.05 7.00
CA GLU A 52 -17.37 8.20 8.10
C GLU A 52 -16.00 7.60 7.81
N LYS A 53 -15.75 7.19 6.56
CA LYS A 53 -14.43 6.74 6.11
C LYS A 53 -13.39 7.84 6.25
N LYS A 54 -13.70 9.05 5.78
CA LYS A 54 -12.83 10.23 5.93
C LYS A 54 -12.49 10.50 7.40
N ARG A 55 -13.50 10.43 8.28
CA ARG A 55 -13.32 10.63 9.73
C ARG A 55 -12.37 9.57 10.32
N LYS A 56 -12.64 8.28 10.07
CA LYS A 56 -11.83 7.16 10.56
C LYS A 56 -10.38 7.24 10.06
N PHE A 57 -10.20 7.56 8.78
CA PHE A 57 -8.87 7.71 8.19
C PHE A 57 -8.10 8.87 8.83
N LEU A 58 -8.73 10.03 8.97
CA LEU A 58 -8.11 11.19 9.61
C LEU A 58 -7.74 10.90 11.07
N GLU A 59 -8.61 10.25 11.83
CA GLU A 59 -8.30 9.81 13.19
C GLU A 59 -7.09 8.90 13.25
N PHE A 60 -7.02 7.88 12.37
CA PHE A 60 -5.89 6.97 12.29
C PHE A 60 -4.60 7.69 11.91
N LYS A 61 -4.65 8.60 10.91
CA LYS A 61 -3.52 9.44 10.48
C LYS A 61 -3.00 10.32 11.63
N LEU A 62 -3.90 10.97 12.37
CA LEU A 62 -3.57 11.76 13.55
C LEU A 62 -3.01 10.93 14.70
N GLU A 63 -3.56 9.74 14.97
CA GLU A 63 -3.02 8.81 15.95
C GLU A 63 -1.58 8.40 15.61
N PHE A 64 -1.31 8.12 14.33
CA PHE A 64 0.04 7.83 13.87
C PHE A 64 0.98 9.01 14.07
N GLN A 65 0.58 10.22 13.64
CA GLN A 65 1.40 11.43 13.77
C GLN A 65 1.70 11.79 15.23
N ASN A 66 0.72 11.62 16.11
CA ASN A 66 0.84 11.91 17.55
C ASN A 66 1.45 10.75 18.36
N LYS A 67 1.92 9.67 17.69
CA LYS A 67 2.49 8.49 18.35
C LYS A 67 1.58 7.90 19.43
N LYS A 68 0.30 7.76 19.14
CA LYS A 68 -0.69 7.23 20.09
C LYS A 68 -0.55 5.72 20.24
N PHE A 69 0.37 5.27 21.08
CA PHE A 69 0.76 3.87 21.25
C PHE A 69 -0.25 3.00 22.01
N SER A 70 -1.40 3.52 22.38
CA SER A 70 -2.55 2.70 22.79
C SER A 70 -3.10 1.83 21.64
N ASN A 71 -2.94 2.27 20.39
CA ASN A 71 -3.22 1.49 19.21
C ASN A 71 -2.01 0.60 18.88
N SER A 72 -2.19 -0.71 18.96
CA SER A 72 -1.11 -1.68 18.76
C SER A 72 -0.53 -1.68 17.33
N ILE A 73 -1.34 -1.41 16.32
CA ILE A 73 -0.89 -1.30 14.92
C ILE A 73 0.07 -0.11 14.79
N ILE A 74 -0.33 1.04 15.33
CA ILE A 74 0.49 2.26 15.33
C ILE A 74 1.78 2.06 16.11
N LYS A 75 1.70 1.45 17.30
CA LYS A 75 2.88 1.14 18.10
C LYS A 75 3.85 0.25 17.33
N ASN A 76 3.36 -0.84 16.74
CA ASN A 76 4.20 -1.81 16.06
C ASN A 76 4.86 -1.23 14.81
N ILE A 77 4.12 -0.42 14.02
CA ILE A 77 4.71 0.20 12.83
C ILE A 77 5.78 1.23 13.22
N HIS A 78 5.60 2.04 14.27
CA HIS A 78 6.63 2.96 14.74
C HIS A 78 7.92 2.23 15.16
N ILE A 79 7.80 1.14 15.92
CA ILE A 79 8.96 0.29 16.29
C ILE A 79 9.65 -0.22 15.03
N LEU A 80 8.89 -0.70 14.05
CA LEU A 80 9.44 -1.20 12.78
C LEU A 80 10.19 -0.09 12.02
N LEU A 81 9.62 1.11 11.91
CA LEU A 81 10.24 2.24 11.23
C LEU A 81 11.59 2.61 11.85
N GLU A 82 11.65 2.64 13.19
CA GLU A 82 12.88 2.90 13.92
C GLU A 82 13.92 1.79 13.72
N GLU A 83 13.54 0.52 13.91
CA GLU A 83 14.45 -0.63 13.77
C GLU A 83 15.03 -0.77 12.35
N GLU A 84 14.27 -0.42 11.32
CA GLU A 84 14.66 -0.57 9.92
C GLU A 84 15.17 0.75 9.30
N ASN A 85 15.27 1.82 10.09
CA ASN A 85 15.65 3.16 9.61
C ASN A 85 14.79 3.58 8.38
N ILE A 86 13.47 3.43 8.52
CA ILE A 86 12.49 3.83 7.50
C ILE A 86 11.98 5.22 7.85
N SER A 87 12.09 6.16 6.90
CA SER A 87 11.62 7.53 7.11
C SER A 87 10.10 7.60 7.23
N HIS A 88 9.59 8.36 8.20
CA HIS A 88 8.16 8.67 8.33
C HIS A 88 7.57 9.33 7.08
N LYS A 89 8.41 10.00 6.27
CA LYS A 89 7.98 10.57 4.98
C LYS A 89 7.37 9.50 4.07
N ILE A 90 7.89 8.28 4.05
CA ILE A 90 7.38 7.18 3.22
C ILE A 90 5.95 6.81 3.63
N ILE A 91 5.66 6.81 4.94
CA ILE A 91 4.29 6.59 5.45
C ILE A 91 3.38 7.78 5.10
N ASN A 92 3.88 9.00 5.16
CA ASN A 92 3.09 10.17 4.75
C ASN A 92 2.76 10.11 3.26
N ASP A 93 3.73 9.74 2.40
CA ASP A 93 3.48 9.55 0.96
C ASP A 93 2.40 8.45 0.73
N LEU A 94 2.41 7.35 1.51
CA LEU A 94 1.38 6.32 1.47
C LEU A 94 0.00 6.88 1.91
N PHE A 95 -0.05 7.62 3.01
CA PHE A 95 -1.30 8.26 3.45
C PHE A 95 -1.85 9.23 2.40
N ASP A 96 -1.01 10.02 1.73
CA ASP A 96 -1.44 10.96 0.69
C ASP A 96 -2.07 10.23 -0.50
N GLY A 97 -1.52 9.07 -0.89
CA GLY A 97 -2.09 8.22 -1.93
C GLY A 97 -3.46 7.67 -1.52
N ILE A 98 -3.57 7.09 -0.33
CA ILE A 98 -4.81 6.51 0.19
C ILE A 98 -5.87 7.60 0.42
N GLU A 99 -5.49 8.78 0.91
CA GLU A 99 -6.40 9.91 1.08
C GLU A 99 -7.00 10.37 -0.24
N SER A 100 -6.28 10.19 -1.35
CA SER A 100 -6.80 10.51 -2.67
C SER A 100 -8.01 9.66 -3.08
N ASP A 101 -8.12 8.44 -2.53
CA ASP A 101 -9.25 7.52 -2.76
C ASP A 101 -10.50 7.84 -1.93
N LEU A 102 -10.37 8.76 -0.98
CA LEU A 102 -11.47 9.25 -0.14
C LEU A 102 -12.17 10.48 -0.73
N LYS A 103 -12.02 10.75 -2.02
CA LYS A 103 -12.76 11.78 -2.75
C LYS A 103 -14.11 11.24 -3.21
N ASP A 104 -15.11 12.12 -3.37
CA ASP A 104 -16.44 11.74 -3.90
C ASP A 104 -16.33 11.12 -5.30
N LYS A 105 -15.37 11.60 -6.08
CA LYS A 105 -14.98 11.05 -7.37
C LYS A 105 -13.47 11.10 -7.49
N VAL A 106 -12.86 9.96 -7.68
CA VAL A 106 -11.43 9.83 -8.01
C VAL A 106 -11.29 9.84 -9.52
N SER A 107 -10.47 10.75 -10.06
CA SER A 107 -10.13 10.77 -11.49
C SER A 107 -8.67 11.22 -11.62
N LEU A 108 -7.86 10.37 -12.23
CA LEU A 108 -6.50 10.72 -12.62
C LEU A 108 -6.51 11.15 -14.08
N ASN A 109 -6.03 12.36 -14.34
CA ASN A 109 -6.17 12.98 -15.66
C ASN A 109 -4.93 12.80 -16.54
N THR A 110 -3.79 12.51 -15.93
CA THR A 110 -2.51 12.39 -16.65
C THR A 110 -1.76 11.11 -16.26
N LYS A 111 -0.88 10.66 -17.16
CA LYS A 111 0.07 9.57 -16.86
C LYS A 111 0.93 9.88 -15.63
N LYS A 112 1.28 11.15 -15.42
CA LYS A 112 2.04 11.59 -14.25
C LYS A 112 1.24 11.37 -12.96
N ASP A 113 -0.04 11.72 -12.94
CA ASP A 113 -0.90 11.50 -11.76
C ASP A 113 -1.03 10.01 -11.45
N LEU A 114 -1.18 9.17 -12.49
CA LEU A 114 -1.24 7.72 -12.36
C LEU A 114 0.05 7.14 -11.75
N LEU A 115 1.21 7.60 -12.19
CA LEU A 115 2.50 7.17 -11.66
C LEU A 115 2.74 7.66 -10.23
N ILE A 116 2.36 8.91 -9.91
CA ILE A 116 2.45 9.43 -8.54
C ILE A 116 1.57 8.61 -7.61
N TYR A 117 0.32 8.37 -7.99
CA TYR A 117 -0.59 7.54 -7.21
C TYR A 117 -0.03 6.12 -7.00
N SER A 118 0.40 5.46 -8.08
CA SER A 118 0.97 4.10 -8.01
C SER A 118 2.21 4.02 -7.11
N TYR A 119 3.08 5.05 -7.15
CA TYR A 119 4.19 5.18 -6.22
C TYR A 119 3.69 5.31 -4.78
N GLN A 120 2.73 6.20 -4.53
CA GLN A 120 2.24 6.50 -3.19
C GLN A 120 1.61 5.28 -2.52
N VAL A 121 0.76 4.52 -3.24
CA VAL A 121 0.02 3.39 -2.62
C VAL A 121 0.77 2.05 -2.67
N ALA A 122 1.76 1.89 -3.56
CA ALA A 122 2.44 0.60 -3.74
C ALA A 122 3.98 0.72 -3.81
N GLY A 123 4.54 1.70 -4.50
CA GLY A 123 5.99 1.93 -4.54
C GLY A 123 6.57 2.17 -3.14
N THR A 124 5.87 2.91 -2.28
CA THR A 124 6.22 3.12 -0.86
C THR A 124 6.27 1.80 -0.09
N VAL A 125 5.32 0.90 -0.33
CA VAL A 125 5.26 -0.44 0.29
C VAL A 125 6.44 -1.30 -0.20
N GLY A 126 6.74 -1.27 -1.51
CA GLY A 126 7.91 -1.93 -2.08
C GLY A 126 9.21 -1.47 -1.44
N LEU A 127 9.38 -0.16 -1.28
CA LEU A 127 10.56 0.43 -0.62
C LEU A 127 10.68 0.00 0.85
N MET A 128 9.58 0.02 1.60
CA MET A 128 9.58 -0.42 3.00
C MET A 128 9.89 -1.91 3.12
N MET A 129 9.32 -2.74 2.25
CA MET A 129 9.59 -4.17 2.20
C MET A 129 11.07 -4.45 1.91
N ALA A 130 11.68 -3.77 0.93
CA ALA A 130 13.09 -3.92 0.60
C ALA A 130 14.00 -3.56 1.80
N LYS A 131 13.67 -2.51 2.55
CA LYS A 131 14.41 -2.15 3.77
C LYS A 131 14.28 -3.22 4.86
N ILE A 132 13.10 -3.81 5.06
CA ILE A 132 12.90 -4.95 5.99
C ILE A 132 13.77 -6.14 5.57
N LEU A 133 13.88 -6.39 4.27
CA LEU A 133 14.73 -7.44 3.69
C LEU A 133 16.23 -7.07 3.67
N LYS A 134 16.61 -5.93 4.26
CA LYS A 134 18.00 -5.45 4.41
C LYS A 134 18.70 -5.11 3.10
N VAL A 135 17.96 -4.75 2.07
CA VAL A 135 18.51 -4.19 0.84
C VAL A 135 19.17 -2.84 1.13
N LYS A 136 20.43 -2.66 0.71
CA LYS A 136 21.23 -1.47 1.01
C LYS A 136 21.57 -0.64 -0.21
N ASP A 137 21.76 -1.29 -1.35
CA ASP A 137 22.14 -0.58 -2.57
C ASP A 137 20.97 0.21 -3.15
N LYS A 138 21.29 1.38 -3.70
CA LYS A 138 20.28 2.32 -4.19
C LYS A 138 19.52 1.80 -5.41
N GLN A 139 20.17 0.99 -6.24
CA GLN A 139 19.54 0.46 -7.45
C GLN A 139 18.46 -0.55 -7.09
N SER A 140 18.76 -1.52 -6.21
CA SER A 140 17.77 -2.50 -5.75
C SER A 140 16.62 -1.85 -4.99
N LEU A 141 16.87 -0.77 -4.23
CA LEU A 141 15.78 0.00 -3.61
C LEU A 141 14.87 0.68 -4.65
N ARG A 142 15.44 1.17 -5.77
CA ARG A 142 14.64 1.71 -6.89
C ARG A 142 13.83 0.60 -7.56
N CYS A 143 14.45 -0.54 -7.88
CA CYS A 143 13.76 -1.70 -8.45
C CYS A 143 12.59 -2.17 -7.56
N ALA A 144 12.73 -2.09 -6.22
CA ALA A 144 11.63 -2.44 -5.32
C ALA A 144 10.46 -1.44 -5.38
N ILE A 145 10.74 -0.15 -5.58
CA ILE A 145 9.73 0.88 -5.86
C ILE A 145 9.06 0.59 -7.20
N ASP A 146 9.86 0.35 -8.24
CA ASP A 146 9.39 0.09 -9.60
C ASP A 146 8.50 -1.16 -9.64
N LEU A 147 8.87 -2.23 -8.93
CA LEU A 147 8.04 -3.41 -8.77
C LEU A 147 6.68 -3.09 -8.12
N GLY A 148 6.67 -2.28 -7.07
CA GLY A 148 5.42 -1.82 -6.43
C GLY A 148 4.54 -1.04 -7.42
N VAL A 149 5.13 -0.09 -8.16
CA VAL A 149 4.44 0.69 -9.19
C VAL A 149 3.87 -0.22 -10.29
N ALA A 150 4.67 -1.16 -10.80
CA ALA A 150 4.24 -2.12 -11.82
C ALA A 150 3.05 -2.96 -11.37
N MET A 151 3.11 -3.49 -10.14
CA MET A 151 2.01 -4.26 -9.55
C MET A 151 0.73 -3.42 -9.43
N GLN A 152 0.83 -2.16 -9.03
CA GLN A 152 -0.32 -1.27 -8.91
C GLN A 152 -0.93 -0.93 -10.27
N LEU A 153 -0.11 -0.64 -11.28
CA LEU A 153 -0.56 -0.41 -12.65
C LEU A 153 -1.30 -1.64 -13.20
N THR A 154 -0.77 -2.85 -12.92
CA THR A 154 -1.42 -4.12 -13.29
C THR A 154 -2.78 -4.28 -12.59
N ASN A 155 -2.88 -3.95 -11.29
CA ASN A 155 -4.15 -3.99 -10.56
C ASN A 155 -5.16 -3.00 -11.16
N ILE A 156 -4.75 -1.76 -11.44
CA ILE A 156 -5.60 -0.74 -12.05
C ILE A 156 -6.13 -1.20 -13.42
N ALA A 157 -5.28 -1.80 -14.25
CA ALA A 157 -5.70 -2.31 -15.57
C ALA A 157 -6.66 -3.49 -15.44
N ARG A 158 -6.46 -4.38 -14.45
CA ARG A 158 -7.32 -5.53 -14.19
C ARG A 158 -8.69 -5.12 -13.64
N ASP A 159 -8.72 -4.19 -12.70
CA ASP A 159 -9.88 -3.90 -11.85
C ASP A 159 -10.67 -2.67 -12.33
N VAL A 160 -10.38 -2.13 -13.52
CA VAL A 160 -10.95 -0.88 -14.08
C VAL A 160 -12.49 -0.81 -14.02
N VAL A 161 -13.19 -1.94 -14.21
CA VAL A 161 -14.66 -2.00 -14.16
C VAL A 161 -15.17 -1.96 -12.71
N GLU A 162 -14.47 -2.62 -11.79
CA GLU A 162 -14.83 -2.62 -10.37
C GLU A 162 -14.56 -1.28 -9.71
N ASP A 163 -13.42 -0.66 -10.03
CA ASP A 163 -13.06 0.67 -9.55
C ASP A 163 -14.09 1.71 -9.98
N LYS A 164 -14.54 1.63 -11.22
CA LYS A 164 -15.60 2.53 -11.73
C LYS A 164 -16.90 2.41 -10.93
N LYS A 165 -17.29 1.21 -10.49
CA LYS A 165 -18.47 1.01 -9.62
C LYS A 165 -18.31 1.68 -8.25
N ARG A 166 -17.07 1.89 -7.81
CA ARG A 166 -16.72 2.58 -6.56
C ARG A 166 -16.44 4.07 -6.75
N ASN A 167 -16.83 4.65 -7.90
CA ASN A 167 -16.53 6.04 -8.31
C ASN A 167 -15.03 6.35 -8.40
N ARG A 168 -14.20 5.34 -8.62
CA ARG A 168 -12.76 5.46 -8.86
C ARG A 168 -12.46 5.25 -10.34
N SER A 169 -11.83 6.23 -10.98
CA SER A 169 -11.48 6.20 -12.39
C SER A 169 -10.02 6.57 -12.56
N TYR A 170 -9.15 5.61 -12.32
CA TYR A 170 -7.70 5.79 -12.47
C TYR A 170 -7.28 5.86 -13.94
N ILE A 171 -7.98 5.12 -14.80
CA ILE A 171 -7.83 5.12 -16.25
C ILE A 171 -9.21 5.03 -16.90
N LYS A 172 -9.28 5.26 -18.22
CA LYS A 172 -10.50 5.04 -18.98
C LYS A 172 -10.78 3.54 -19.13
N THR A 173 -12.07 3.19 -19.28
CA THR A 173 -12.52 1.78 -19.44
C THR A 173 -12.45 1.27 -20.86
N ASP A 174 -11.72 1.95 -21.76
CA ASP A 174 -11.51 1.50 -23.14
C ASP A 174 -10.26 0.62 -23.27
N PHE A 175 -10.26 -0.21 -24.31
CA PHE A 175 -9.19 -1.17 -24.57
C PHE A 175 -7.81 -0.52 -24.73
N ASN A 176 -7.74 0.67 -25.35
CA ASN A 176 -6.47 1.36 -25.57
C ASN A 176 -5.87 1.81 -24.23
N SER A 177 -6.65 2.44 -23.36
CA SER A 177 -6.18 2.89 -22.04
C SER A 177 -5.72 1.71 -21.16
N ILE A 178 -6.44 0.59 -21.22
CA ILE A 178 -6.04 -0.64 -20.50
C ILE A 178 -4.73 -1.17 -21.06
N SER A 179 -4.60 -1.31 -22.39
CA SER A 179 -3.38 -1.81 -23.06
C SER A 179 -2.16 -0.91 -22.80
N GLU A 180 -2.34 0.40 -22.88
CA GLU A 180 -1.29 1.38 -22.56
C GLU A 180 -0.82 1.26 -21.09
N THR A 181 -1.75 1.01 -20.17
CA THR A 181 -1.43 0.84 -18.74
C THR A 181 -0.68 -0.46 -18.50
N ILE A 182 -1.05 -1.56 -19.16
CA ILE A 182 -0.33 -2.83 -19.11
C ILE A 182 1.07 -2.67 -19.69
N PHE A 183 1.20 -2.03 -20.86
CA PHE A 183 2.50 -1.75 -21.46
C PHE A 183 3.38 -0.89 -20.54
N LEU A 184 2.77 0.12 -19.89
CA LEU A 184 3.49 0.93 -18.91
C LEU A 184 3.95 0.10 -17.72
N ALA A 185 3.11 -0.81 -17.20
CA ALA A 185 3.51 -1.72 -16.12
C ALA A 185 4.72 -2.59 -16.52
N ASP A 186 4.72 -3.12 -17.74
CA ASP A 186 5.84 -3.93 -18.27
C ASP A 186 7.16 -3.15 -18.27
N THR A 187 7.16 -1.84 -18.55
CA THR A 187 8.38 -1.02 -18.49
C THR A 187 8.97 -0.88 -17.09
N PHE A 188 8.16 -1.08 -16.04
CA PHE A 188 8.58 -1.06 -14.64
C PHE A 188 8.97 -2.46 -14.12
N TYR A 189 8.54 -3.55 -14.77
CA TYR A 189 8.97 -4.91 -14.43
C TYR A 189 10.38 -5.26 -14.98
N GLN A 190 10.89 -4.52 -15.97
CA GLN A 190 12.22 -4.70 -16.59
C GLN A 190 13.31 -3.99 -15.79
#